data_f37e96c2f111e4ce5cf7f0159c62d3c1
#
_entry.id   f37e96c2f111e4ce5cf7f0159c62d3c1
#
_cell.length_a   1.000
_cell.length_b   1.000
_cell.length_c   1.000
_cell.angle_alpha   90.00
_cell.angle_beta   90.00
_cell.angle_gamma   90.00
#
_symmetry.space_group_name_H-M   'P 1'
#
loop_
_entity.id
_entity.type
_entity.pdbx_description
1 polymer ?
#
loop_
_entity_poly.entity_id
_entity_poly.type
_entity_poly.pdbx_seq_one_letter_code
_entity_poly.pdbx_strand_id
1 'polypeptide(L)'
;MRTLRGLLCAVAAWVPSSAGADEFDVSKLSSNLDLASLSDAGLAARSITVLRIGNVELTSGRIVASDPLVGPGRPALVRTVPPGDYPVTLYEAFGRIAAGSIRFAEGKPVRWELALIPGQDINALKGEEFFGYPVDAGLGCYMDADTYALIQEREKQVRAAKSSSDINYYDDVLAPELEANKDKYAMHRPVAGERGNVAIFWSGWGDGFYPVFWGLDAGGRPLVLFTDFGVTENADGRREPGGE
;
A
#
# COMPACT_ATOMS: atom_id res chain seq x y z
N MET A 1 -73.37 15.61 -23.63
CA MET A 1 -72.06 15.97 -23.19
C MET A 1 -71.79 15.34 -21.82
N ARG A 2 -71.02 14.25 -21.79
CA ARG A 2 -70.61 13.57 -20.53
C ARG A 2 -69.08 13.65 -20.42
N THR A 3 -68.62 14.40 -19.43
CA THR A 3 -67.21 14.53 -19.12
C THR A 3 -66.70 13.34 -18.32
N LEU A 4 -65.78 12.58 -18.89
CA LEU A 4 -65.02 11.54 -18.18
C LEU A 4 -63.94 12.22 -17.34
N ARG A 5 -64.00 12.02 -16.03
CA ARG A 5 -62.87 12.35 -15.12
C ARG A 5 -61.98 11.12 -15.04
N GLY A 6 -60.76 11.24 -15.56
CA GLY A 6 -59.72 10.24 -15.40
C GLY A 6 -59.16 10.27 -13.97
N LEU A 7 -59.18 9.09 -13.34
CA LEU A 7 -58.53 8.86 -12.03
C LEU A 7 -57.08 8.55 -12.29
N LEU A 8 -56.15 9.44 -11.90
CA LEU A 8 -54.73 9.10 -11.87
C LEU A 8 -54.45 8.27 -10.61
N CYS A 9 -54.18 6.97 -10.78
CA CYS A 9 -53.55 6.20 -9.71
C CYS A 9 -52.06 6.50 -9.67
N ALA A 10 -51.64 7.18 -8.63
CA ALA A 10 -50.24 7.32 -8.31
C ALA A 10 -49.72 5.97 -7.76
N VAL A 11 -48.90 5.25 -8.55
CA VAL A 11 -48.13 4.10 -8.07
C VAL A 11 -46.94 4.63 -7.30
N ALA A 12 -46.98 4.56 -5.97
CA ALA A 12 -45.87 4.79 -5.12
C ALA A 12 -44.85 3.64 -5.32
N ALA A 13 -43.75 3.94 -6.00
CA ALA A 13 -42.64 3.01 -6.09
C ALA A 13 -42.03 2.86 -4.70
N TRP A 14 -42.23 1.71 -4.09
CA TRP A 14 -41.51 1.32 -2.86
C TRP A 14 -40.03 1.09 -3.24
N VAL A 15 -39.15 2.02 -2.86
CA VAL A 15 -37.72 1.85 -2.92
C VAL A 15 -37.35 1.05 -1.66
N PRO A 16 -36.85 -0.21 -1.79
CA PRO A 16 -36.35 -0.89 -0.62
C PRO A 16 -35.16 -0.09 -0.10
N SER A 17 -35.27 0.39 1.14
CA SER A 17 -34.14 0.87 1.91
C SER A 17 -33.16 -0.32 2.01
N SER A 18 -32.04 -0.25 1.36
CA SER A 18 -30.92 -1.17 1.62
C SER A 18 -30.57 -1.00 3.10
N ALA A 19 -30.98 -1.97 3.92
CA ALA A 19 -30.41 -2.12 5.26
C ALA A 19 -28.89 -2.20 5.03
N GLY A 20 -28.16 -1.20 5.52
CA GLY A 20 -26.72 -1.11 5.36
C GLY A 20 -26.11 -2.37 5.98
N ALA A 21 -25.39 -3.14 5.16
CA ALA A 21 -24.30 -3.93 5.70
C ALA A 21 -23.41 -2.91 6.43
N ASP A 22 -23.06 -3.17 7.68
CA ASP A 22 -22.12 -2.31 8.43
C ASP A 22 -20.90 -2.09 7.54
N GLU A 23 -20.66 -0.83 7.13
CA GLU A 23 -19.52 -0.48 6.29
C GLU A 23 -18.26 -0.87 7.06
N PHE A 24 -17.38 -1.63 6.42
CA PHE A 24 -16.15 -2.11 7.05
C PHE A 24 -15.32 -0.91 7.52
N ASP A 25 -15.14 -0.81 8.84
CA ASP A 25 -14.49 0.34 9.47
C ASP A 25 -12.96 0.15 9.52
N VAL A 26 -12.27 0.70 8.52
CA VAL A 26 -10.80 0.64 8.42
C VAL A 26 -10.08 1.34 9.59
N SER A 27 -10.75 2.24 10.33
CA SER A 27 -10.13 2.92 11.48
C SER A 27 -9.81 1.96 12.64
N LYS A 28 -10.46 0.79 12.65
CA LYS A 28 -10.16 -0.29 13.61
C LYS A 28 -8.86 -1.04 13.27
N LEU A 29 -8.36 -0.92 12.04
CA LEU A 29 -7.16 -1.61 11.58
C LEU A 29 -5.90 -0.75 11.70
N SER A 30 -6.03 0.57 11.76
CA SER A 30 -4.90 1.50 11.83
C SER A 30 -5.30 2.81 12.50
N SER A 31 -4.54 3.21 13.48
CA SER A 31 -4.61 4.55 14.11
C SER A 31 -3.70 5.57 13.40
N ASN A 32 -2.96 5.16 12.36
CA ASN A 32 -1.90 5.94 11.72
C ASN A 32 -2.30 6.59 10.39
N LEU A 33 -3.53 6.36 9.91
CA LEU A 33 -3.97 6.85 8.59
C LEU A 33 -3.85 8.36 8.42
N ASP A 34 -3.96 9.11 9.51
CA ASP A 34 -3.84 10.56 9.51
C ASP A 34 -2.39 11.07 9.30
N LEU A 35 -1.36 10.22 9.53
CA LEU A 35 0.05 10.57 9.29
C LEU A 35 0.26 11.11 7.87
N ALA A 36 -0.43 10.51 6.90
CA ALA A 36 -0.38 10.94 5.51
C ALA A 36 -0.92 12.37 5.27
N SER A 37 -1.55 12.98 6.26
CA SER A 37 -2.21 14.30 6.15
C SER A 37 -1.64 15.35 7.10
N LEU A 38 -0.73 14.96 7.99
CA LEU A 38 -0.08 15.88 8.91
C LEU A 38 1.01 16.70 8.23
N SER A 39 1.21 17.92 8.71
CA SER A 39 2.38 18.71 8.38
C SER A 39 3.64 18.12 9.04
N ASP A 40 4.84 18.48 8.55
CA ASP A 40 6.10 18.06 9.16
C ASP A 40 6.16 18.44 10.66
N ALA A 41 5.65 19.60 11.03
CA ALA A 41 5.56 20.00 12.43
C ALA A 41 4.59 19.11 13.25
N GLY A 42 3.46 18.70 12.64
CA GLY A 42 2.51 17.78 13.26
C GLY A 42 3.09 16.38 13.44
N LEU A 43 3.86 15.91 12.46
CA LEU A 43 4.56 14.62 12.54
C LEU A 43 5.67 14.67 13.61
N ALA A 44 6.47 15.73 13.63
CA ALA A 44 7.50 15.92 14.65
C ALA A 44 6.92 15.98 16.08
N ALA A 45 5.75 16.61 16.26
CA ALA A 45 5.05 16.62 17.56
C ALA A 45 4.62 15.24 18.05
N ARG A 46 4.48 14.26 17.13
CA ARG A 46 4.22 12.84 17.44
C ARG A 46 5.49 11.99 17.48
N SER A 47 6.68 12.61 17.46
CA SER A 47 7.95 11.90 17.37
C SER A 47 8.10 11.04 16.12
N ILE A 48 7.47 11.43 15.03
CA ILE A 48 7.57 10.77 13.71
C ILE A 48 8.62 11.50 12.88
N THR A 49 9.61 10.76 12.42
CA THR A 49 10.59 11.24 11.43
C THR A 49 10.10 10.92 10.03
N VAL A 50 10.21 11.89 9.12
CA VAL A 50 9.77 11.75 7.73
C VAL A 50 10.97 11.50 6.83
N LEU A 51 10.92 10.42 6.05
CA LEU A 51 11.91 10.09 5.02
C LEU A 51 11.25 10.18 3.63
N ARG A 52 11.62 11.20 2.84
CA ARG A 52 11.19 11.32 1.44
C ARG A 52 12.22 10.62 0.57
N ILE A 53 11.90 9.38 0.16
CA ILE A 53 12.89 8.47 -0.43
C ILE A 53 13.04 8.58 -1.95
N GLY A 54 12.18 9.34 -2.61
CA GLY A 54 12.17 9.52 -4.07
C GLY A 54 10.80 9.24 -4.65
N ASN A 55 10.76 9.00 -5.96
CA ASN A 55 9.51 8.70 -6.68
C ASN A 55 9.49 7.26 -7.17
N VAL A 56 8.36 6.57 -6.99
CA VAL A 56 8.09 5.32 -7.69
C VAL A 56 7.54 5.62 -9.08
N GLU A 57 8.07 4.94 -10.09
CA GLU A 57 7.69 5.09 -11.49
C GLU A 57 6.58 4.09 -11.82
N LEU A 58 5.34 4.55 -11.87
CA LEU A 58 4.18 3.74 -12.23
C LEU A 58 3.92 3.85 -13.74
N THR A 59 4.52 2.97 -14.52
CA THR A 59 4.49 3.03 -15.99
C THR A 59 3.13 2.64 -16.57
N SER A 60 2.40 1.74 -15.89
CA SER A 60 1.04 1.31 -16.26
C SER A 60 -0.03 1.86 -15.30
N GLY A 61 0.36 2.38 -14.15
CA GLY A 61 -0.55 2.82 -13.09
C GLY A 61 -1.16 1.66 -12.28
N ARG A 62 -0.73 0.42 -12.51
CA ARG A 62 -1.11 -0.78 -11.75
C ARG A 62 -0.10 -1.02 -10.65
N ILE A 63 -0.50 -0.85 -9.41
CA ILE A 63 0.39 -0.86 -8.27
C ILE A 63 0.44 -2.24 -7.64
N VAL A 64 1.64 -2.71 -7.34
CA VAL A 64 1.92 -3.85 -6.48
C VAL A 64 2.47 -3.34 -5.15
N ALA A 65 1.87 -3.79 -4.06
CA ALA A 65 2.40 -3.67 -2.69
C ALA A 65 2.66 -5.09 -2.19
N SER A 66 3.90 -5.41 -1.85
CA SER A 66 4.31 -6.77 -1.49
C SER A 66 5.64 -6.78 -0.75
N ASP A 67 6.07 -7.97 -0.34
CA ASP A 67 7.47 -8.27 -0.05
C ASP A 67 8.23 -8.39 -1.39
N PRO A 68 9.33 -7.63 -1.60
CA PRO A 68 10.04 -7.60 -2.88
C PRO A 68 10.80 -8.90 -3.19
N LEU A 69 11.05 -9.74 -2.20
CA LEU A 69 11.84 -10.97 -2.34
C LEU A 69 10.97 -12.22 -2.40
N VAL A 70 9.90 -12.27 -1.61
CA VAL A 70 9.02 -13.44 -1.49
C VAL A 70 7.80 -13.33 -2.40
N GLY A 71 7.31 -12.13 -2.62
CA GLY A 71 6.08 -11.89 -3.36
C GLY A 71 6.15 -10.86 -4.50
N PRO A 72 7.28 -10.71 -5.25
CA PRO A 72 7.37 -9.65 -6.25
C PRO A 72 6.37 -9.80 -7.41
N GLY A 73 5.92 -11.03 -7.69
CA GLY A 73 4.90 -11.35 -8.70
C GLY A 73 3.46 -11.30 -8.18
N ARG A 74 3.20 -10.72 -7.01
CA ARG A 74 1.85 -10.57 -6.46
C ARG A 74 0.94 -9.80 -7.44
N PRO A 75 -0.35 -10.15 -7.56
CA PRO A 75 -1.30 -9.37 -8.35
C PRO A 75 -1.32 -7.90 -7.95
N ALA A 76 -1.44 -7.01 -8.94
CA ALA A 76 -1.63 -5.60 -8.69
C ALA A 76 -2.95 -5.33 -7.96
N LEU A 77 -3.00 -4.22 -7.23
CA LEU A 77 -4.22 -3.71 -6.63
C LEU A 77 -5.30 -3.49 -7.69
N VAL A 78 -6.56 -3.72 -7.32
CA VAL A 78 -7.72 -3.56 -8.23
C VAL A 78 -7.85 -2.12 -8.72
N ARG A 79 -7.67 -1.16 -7.81
CA ARG A 79 -7.72 0.26 -8.16
C ARG A 79 -6.42 0.69 -8.81
N THR A 80 -6.49 1.39 -9.93
CA THR A 80 -5.37 1.94 -10.66
C THR A 80 -5.28 3.46 -10.51
N VAL A 81 -4.13 4.02 -10.86
CA VAL A 81 -3.89 5.46 -10.94
C VAL A 81 -3.37 5.82 -12.34
N PRO A 82 -3.39 7.07 -12.78
CA PRO A 82 -2.73 7.45 -14.01
C PRO A 82 -1.26 7.06 -14.00
N PRO A 83 -0.67 6.63 -15.14
CA PRO A 83 0.78 6.47 -15.22
C PRO A 83 1.50 7.76 -14.84
N GLY A 84 2.62 7.65 -14.10
CA GLY A 84 3.37 8.81 -13.60
C GLY A 84 4.44 8.43 -12.59
N ASP A 85 5.15 9.45 -12.13
CA ASP A 85 6.19 9.35 -11.12
C ASP A 85 5.67 9.97 -9.82
N TYR A 86 5.52 9.16 -8.78
CA TYR A 86 4.81 9.54 -7.56
C TYR A 86 5.72 9.49 -6.33
N PRO A 87 5.73 10.54 -5.51
CA PRO A 87 6.59 10.61 -4.34
C PRO A 87 6.21 9.54 -3.30
N VAL A 88 7.26 8.89 -2.80
CA VAL A 88 7.17 7.90 -1.71
C VAL A 88 7.71 8.53 -0.44
N THR A 89 6.92 8.43 0.61
CA THR A 89 7.26 8.90 1.94
C THR A 89 7.18 7.76 2.94
N LEU A 90 8.21 7.63 3.77
CA LEU A 90 8.23 6.72 4.90
C LEU A 90 8.11 7.52 6.21
N TYR A 91 7.41 6.93 7.16
CA TYR A 91 7.18 7.49 8.49
C TYR A 91 7.93 6.61 9.50
N GLU A 92 8.92 7.17 10.17
CA GLU A 92 9.73 6.44 11.13
C GLU A 92 9.32 6.80 12.55
N ALA A 93 9.07 5.78 13.37
CA ALA A 93 8.85 5.88 14.81
C ALA A 93 9.72 4.85 15.54
N PHE A 94 10.26 5.21 16.70
CA PHE A 94 11.07 4.31 17.54
C PHE A 94 12.23 3.62 16.78
N GLY A 95 12.79 4.31 15.79
CA GLY A 95 13.90 3.79 14.97
C GLY A 95 13.47 2.79 13.89
N ARG A 96 12.17 2.57 13.70
CA ARG A 96 11.59 1.64 12.72
C ARG A 96 10.70 2.37 11.71
N ILE A 97 10.57 1.83 10.51
CA ILE A 97 9.59 2.34 9.55
C ILE A 97 8.19 1.93 10.04
N ALA A 98 7.43 2.89 10.52
CA ALA A 98 6.08 2.66 11.03
C ALA A 98 5.03 2.58 9.92
N ALA A 99 5.26 3.31 8.82
CA ALA A 99 4.37 3.31 7.67
C ALA A 99 5.10 3.76 6.40
N GLY A 100 4.52 3.42 5.24
CA GLY A 100 4.93 3.91 3.93
C GLY A 100 3.75 4.46 3.15
N SER A 101 3.98 5.46 2.29
CA SER A 101 2.92 6.00 1.43
C SER A 101 3.40 6.40 0.05
N ILE A 102 2.49 6.35 -0.93
CA ILE A 102 2.61 6.98 -2.25
C ILE A 102 1.58 8.10 -2.32
N ARG A 103 1.99 9.30 -2.71
CA ARG A 103 1.08 10.45 -2.90
C ARG A 103 0.76 10.64 -4.37
N PHE A 104 -0.55 10.62 -4.72
CA PHE A 104 -1.03 10.77 -6.11
C PHE A 104 -1.55 12.17 -6.42
N ALA A 105 -2.10 12.85 -5.43
CA ALA A 105 -2.62 14.20 -5.57
C ALA A 105 -2.61 14.94 -4.23
N GLU A 106 -2.66 16.26 -4.32
CA GLU A 106 -2.81 17.13 -3.16
C GLU A 106 -4.19 16.96 -2.49
N GLY A 107 -4.23 17.22 -1.19
CA GLY A 107 -5.45 17.16 -0.39
C GLY A 107 -5.36 16.17 0.77
N LYS A 108 -6.37 16.24 1.63
CA LYS A 108 -6.55 15.30 2.75
C LYS A 108 -7.57 14.25 2.36
N PRO A 109 -7.29 12.97 2.56
CA PRO A 109 -8.30 11.93 2.44
C PRO A 109 -9.48 12.21 3.38
N VAL A 110 -10.68 12.03 2.86
CA VAL A 110 -11.93 12.10 3.63
C VAL A 110 -12.54 10.73 3.86
N ARG A 111 -12.04 9.73 3.13
CA ARG A 111 -12.44 8.33 3.27
C ARG A 111 -11.20 7.43 3.08
N TRP A 112 -11.19 6.32 3.82
CA TRP A 112 -10.18 5.28 3.70
C TRP A 112 -10.84 3.95 3.36
N GLU A 113 -10.19 3.17 2.50
CA GLU A 113 -10.63 1.84 2.09
C GLU A 113 -9.44 0.88 2.09
N LEU A 114 -9.66 -0.41 2.39
CA LEU A 114 -8.62 -1.42 2.15
C LEU A 114 -8.29 -1.50 0.66
N ALA A 115 -7.00 -1.63 0.36
CA ALA A 115 -6.51 -1.83 -1.00
C ALA A 115 -6.57 -3.34 -1.32
N LEU A 116 -7.50 -3.72 -2.18
CA LEU A 116 -7.77 -5.11 -2.53
C LEU A 116 -7.01 -5.53 -3.80
N ILE A 117 -6.66 -6.80 -3.89
CA ILE A 117 -6.23 -7.47 -5.13
C ILE A 117 -7.41 -8.24 -5.75
N PRO A 118 -7.34 -8.62 -7.04
CA PRO A 118 -8.40 -9.40 -7.67
C PRO A 118 -8.78 -10.67 -6.89
N GLY A 119 -10.08 -10.88 -6.73
CA GLY A 119 -10.64 -12.03 -6.00
C GLY A 119 -10.87 -11.81 -4.51
N GLN A 120 -10.43 -10.71 -3.94
CA GLN A 120 -10.76 -10.33 -2.56
C GLN A 120 -12.11 -9.61 -2.50
N ASP A 121 -12.93 -9.97 -1.51
CA ASP A 121 -14.21 -9.34 -1.22
C ASP A 121 -14.23 -8.85 0.22
N ILE A 122 -14.32 -7.55 0.43
CA ILE A 122 -14.35 -6.94 1.76
C ILE A 122 -15.52 -7.44 2.62
N ASN A 123 -16.63 -7.83 2.00
CA ASN A 123 -17.80 -8.36 2.70
C ASN A 123 -17.60 -9.80 3.22
N ALA A 124 -16.54 -10.46 2.79
CA ALA A 124 -16.17 -11.78 3.30
C ALA A 124 -15.43 -11.73 4.64
N LEU A 125 -14.87 -10.56 5.01
CA LEU A 125 -14.13 -10.37 6.25
C LEU A 125 -15.04 -10.48 7.48
N LYS A 126 -14.51 -11.08 8.54
CA LYS A 126 -15.21 -11.28 9.81
C LYS A 126 -14.36 -10.81 10.98
N GLY A 127 -15.00 -10.12 11.92
CA GLY A 127 -14.33 -9.68 13.14
C GLY A 127 -13.17 -8.74 12.86
N GLU A 128 -11.97 -9.14 13.25
CA GLU A 128 -10.73 -8.37 13.08
C GLU A 128 -9.93 -8.79 11.83
N GLU A 129 -10.49 -9.62 10.95
CA GLU A 129 -9.84 -10.00 9.69
C GLU A 129 -9.65 -8.80 8.77
N PHE A 130 -8.57 -8.81 8.01
CA PHE A 130 -8.30 -7.78 7.00
C PHE A 130 -7.51 -8.36 5.82
N PHE A 131 -7.54 -7.66 4.70
CA PHE A 131 -6.68 -7.94 3.56
C PHE A 131 -5.42 -7.06 3.63
N GLY A 132 -4.30 -7.64 3.21
CA GLY A 132 -3.00 -7.01 3.19
C GLY A 132 -2.02 -7.84 2.39
N TYR A 133 -0.73 -7.69 2.63
CA TYR A 133 0.29 -8.58 2.04
C TYR A 133 1.18 -9.20 3.12
N PRO A 134 1.60 -10.46 2.91
CA PRO A 134 2.57 -11.10 3.78
C PRO A 134 3.97 -10.54 3.57
N VAL A 135 4.74 -10.51 4.63
CA VAL A 135 6.17 -10.19 4.65
C VAL A 135 6.89 -11.33 5.35
N ASP A 136 7.93 -11.85 4.70
CA ASP A 136 8.77 -12.97 5.20
C ASP A 136 10.27 -12.65 5.05
N ALA A 137 10.60 -11.52 4.42
CA ALA A 137 11.98 -11.03 4.29
C ALA A 137 12.21 -9.71 5.07
N GLY A 138 11.28 -9.33 5.94
CA GLY A 138 11.37 -8.10 6.70
C GLY A 138 11.25 -6.82 5.87
N LEU A 139 10.85 -6.92 4.60
CA LEU A 139 10.79 -5.82 3.64
C LEU A 139 9.39 -5.67 3.04
N GLY A 140 8.96 -4.42 2.89
CA GLY A 140 7.84 -4.06 2.04
C GLY A 140 8.30 -3.32 0.79
N CYS A 141 7.46 -3.29 -0.24
CA CYS A 141 7.74 -2.48 -1.42
C CYS A 141 6.50 -1.92 -2.10
N TYR A 142 6.75 -0.89 -2.93
CA TYR A 142 5.83 -0.41 -3.94
C TYR A 142 6.49 -0.44 -5.30
N MET A 143 5.79 -0.94 -6.31
CA MET A 143 6.24 -0.91 -7.70
C MET A 143 5.07 -0.92 -8.67
N ASP A 144 5.33 -0.59 -9.92
CA ASP A 144 4.39 -0.89 -11.01
C ASP A 144 4.39 -2.39 -11.30
N ALA A 145 3.24 -2.92 -11.71
CA ALA A 145 3.11 -4.34 -12.06
C ALA A 145 4.07 -4.78 -13.18
N ASP A 146 4.39 -3.87 -14.12
CA ASP A 146 5.28 -4.17 -15.24
C ASP A 146 6.75 -4.24 -14.79
N THR A 147 7.10 -3.64 -13.64
CA THR A 147 8.46 -3.70 -13.07
C THR A 147 8.88 -5.12 -12.67
N TYR A 148 7.94 -6.03 -12.43
CA TYR A 148 8.28 -7.42 -12.14
C TYR A 148 9.09 -8.10 -13.27
N ALA A 149 8.79 -7.80 -14.52
CA ALA A 149 9.57 -8.31 -15.65
C ALA A 149 11.03 -7.82 -15.62
N LEU A 150 11.27 -6.60 -15.16
CA LEU A 150 12.62 -6.04 -15.00
C LEU A 150 13.39 -6.72 -13.85
N ILE A 151 12.71 -7.06 -12.75
CA ILE A 151 13.31 -7.84 -11.66
C ILE A 151 13.77 -9.21 -12.19
N GLN A 152 12.90 -9.91 -12.93
CA GLN A 152 13.26 -11.20 -13.54
C GLN A 152 14.43 -11.09 -14.53
N GLU A 153 14.49 -10.01 -15.31
CA GLU A 153 15.61 -9.77 -16.20
C GLU A 153 16.90 -9.49 -15.42
N ARG A 154 16.83 -8.71 -14.33
CA ARG A 154 17.99 -8.50 -13.44
C ARG A 154 18.50 -9.79 -12.83
N GLU A 155 17.61 -10.65 -12.36
CA GLU A 155 18.00 -11.99 -11.86
C GLU A 155 18.75 -12.81 -12.89
N LYS A 156 18.31 -12.83 -14.15
CA LYS A 156 19.01 -13.52 -15.24
C LYS A 156 20.41 -12.95 -15.47
N GLN A 157 20.54 -11.62 -15.46
CA GLN A 157 21.84 -10.93 -15.63
C GLN A 157 22.80 -11.28 -14.50
N VAL A 158 22.34 -11.25 -13.24
CA VAL A 158 23.18 -11.60 -12.07
C VAL A 158 23.60 -13.08 -12.12
N ARG A 159 22.67 -13.96 -12.45
CA ARG A 159 22.94 -15.41 -12.62
C ARG A 159 23.98 -15.66 -13.68
N ALA A 160 23.86 -15.01 -14.84
CA ALA A 160 24.84 -15.13 -15.92
C ALA A 160 26.22 -14.58 -15.52
N ALA A 161 26.28 -13.45 -14.83
CA ALA A 161 27.53 -12.84 -14.39
C ALA A 161 28.26 -13.69 -13.34
N LYS A 162 27.54 -14.33 -12.42
CA LYS A 162 28.12 -15.21 -11.40
C LYS A 162 28.49 -16.59 -11.91
N SER A 163 28.04 -17.00 -13.10
CA SER A 163 28.13 -18.36 -13.60
C SER A 163 27.61 -19.40 -12.60
N SER A 164 26.59 -19.03 -11.83
CA SER A 164 26.01 -19.85 -10.78
C SER A 164 24.50 -19.96 -10.95
N SER A 165 23.93 -21.11 -10.59
CA SER A 165 22.50 -21.31 -10.48
C SER A 165 21.94 -20.67 -9.21
N ASP A 166 22.78 -20.50 -8.18
CA ASP A 166 22.38 -20.02 -6.86
C ASP A 166 22.70 -18.53 -6.74
N ILE A 167 21.67 -17.71 -6.88
CA ILE A 167 21.71 -16.29 -6.58
C ILE A 167 20.82 -16.01 -5.38
N ASN A 168 21.28 -15.13 -4.50
CA ASN A 168 20.47 -14.52 -3.48
C ASN A 168 20.26 -13.06 -3.89
N TYR A 169 19.04 -12.72 -4.33
CA TYR A 169 18.76 -11.38 -4.83
C TYR A 169 18.99 -10.31 -3.75
N TYR A 170 18.76 -10.64 -2.49
CA TYR A 170 19.06 -9.75 -1.39
C TYR A 170 20.56 -9.45 -1.32
N ASP A 171 21.39 -10.48 -1.11
CA ASP A 171 22.83 -10.32 -0.93
C ASP A 171 23.53 -9.79 -2.19
N ASP A 172 23.08 -10.26 -3.36
CA ASP A 172 23.75 -10.00 -4.63
C ASP A 172 23.39 -8.67 -5.27
N VAL A 173 22.22 -8.10 -4.88
CA VAL A 173 21.65 -6.93 -5.55
C VAL A 173 21.21 -5.85 -4.55
N LEU A 174 20.38 -6.20 -3.58
CA LEU A 174 19.71 -5.21 -2.74
C LEU A 174 20.53 -4.73 -1.54
N ALA A 175 21.34 -5.60 -0.93
CA ALA A 175 22.06 -5.28 0.29
C ALA A 175 22.94 -4.01 0.16
N PRO A 176 23.73 -3.81 -0.90
CA PRO A 176 24.51 -2.58 -1.05
C PRO A 176 23.66 -1.30 -1.16
N GLU A 177 22.46 -1.40 -1.78
CA GLU A 177 21.55 -0.27 -1.92
C GLU A 177 20.85 0.07 -0.58
N LEU A 178 20.52 -0.95 0.21
CA LEU A 178 19.95 -0.78 1.54
C LEU A 178 21.01 -0.21 2.51
N GLU A 179 22.22 -0.76 2.54
CA GLU A 179 23.34 -0.29 3.37
C GLU A 179 23.63 1.20 3.13
N ALA A 180 23.58 1.66 1.87
CA ALA A 180 23.76 3.07 1.53
C ALA A 180 22.71 3.98 2.20
N ASN A 181 21.57 3.45 2.62
CA ASN A 181 20.48 4.15 3.29
C ASN A 181 20.25 3.65 4.74
N LYS A 182 21.33 3.19 5.41
CA LYS A 182 21.30 2.70 6.79
C LYS A 182 20.34 1.54 6.99
N ASP A 183 20.24 0.68 6.00
CA ASP A 183 19.38 -0.49 5.92
C ASP A 183 17.86 -0.20 5.95
N LYS A 184 17.45 1.06 5.83
CA LYS A 184 16.04 1.43 5.98
C LYS A 184 15.23 1.34 4.70
N TYR A 185 15.84 1.67 3.56
CA TYR A 185 15.14 1.68 2.27
C TYR A 185 16.11 1.63 1.09
N ALA A 186 15.59 1.32 -0.08
CA ALA A 186 16.25 1.49 -1.37
C ALA A 186 15.24 1.93 -2.45
N MET A 187 15.70 2.77 -3.38
CA MET A 187 14.97 3.07 -4.63
C MET A 187 15.61 2.23 -5.73
N HIS A 188 15.29 0.94 -5.72
CA HIS A 188 15.92 -0.06 -6.57
C HIS A 188 15.48 0.08 -8.02
N ARG A 189 16.44 0.16 -8.95
CA ARG A 189 16.22 0.11 -10.40
C ARG A 189 16.79 -1.19 -10.95
N PRO A 190 15.93 -2.20 -11.22
CA PRO A 190 16.41 -3.53 -11.61
C PRO A 190 17.29 -3.51 -12.85
N VAL A 191 16.89 -2.77 -13.88
CA VAL A 191 17.62 -2.65 -15.15
C VAL A 191 17.96 -1.18 -15.41
N ALA A 192 19.25 -0.88 -15.51
CA ALA A 192 19.72 0.47 -15.78
C ALA A 192 19.23 0.98 -17.15
N GLY A 193 18.69 2.20 -17.18
CA GLY A 193 18.17 2.83 -18.40
C GLY A 193 16.72 2.50 -18.73
N GLU A 194 16.14 1.44 -18.14
CA GLU A 194 14.73 1.13 -18.29
C GLU A 194 13.88 1.93 -17.28
N ARG A 195 12.64 2.26 -17.67
CA ARG A 195 11.67 2.83 -16.76
C ARG A 195 11.06 1.75 -15.89
N GLY A 196 10.86 2.08 -14.63
CA GLY A 196 10.34 1.18 -13.61
C GLY A 196 11.38 0.96 -12.51
N ASN A 197 10.99 1.29 -11.31
CA ASN A 197 11.78 1.09 -10.10
C ASN A 197 10.92 0.49 -8.99
N VAL A 198 11.57 0.07 -7.92
CA VAL A 198 10.95 -0.50 -6.73
C VAL A 198 11.33 0.35 -5.54
N ALA A 199 10.35 0.97 -4.88
CA ALA A 199 10.55 1.58 -3.59
C ALA A 199 10.52 0.48 -2.53
N ILE A 200 11.66 0.11 -1.99
CA ILE A 200 11.84 -0.96 -0.99
C ILE A 200 12.09 -0.31 0.37
N PHE A 201 11.51 -0.85 1.43
CA PHE A 201 11.67 -0.33 2.80
C PHE A 201 11.44 -1.42 3.84
N TRP A 202 12.04 -1.26 5.01
CA TRP A 202 11.81 -2.16 6.13
C TRP A 202 10.35 -2.11 6.60
N SER A 203 9.83 -3.26 7.01
CA SER A 203 8.43 -3.48 7.40
C SER A 203 8.23 -3.41 8.92
N GLY A 204 8.72 -2.36 9.55
CA GLY A 204 8.48 -2.13 10.98
C GLY A 204 9.07 -3.22 11.89
N TRP A 205 8.27 -4.18 12.29
CA TRP A 205 8.68 -5.29 13.16
C TRP A 205 9.30 -6.47 12.38
N GLY A 206 9.30 -6.45 11.07
CA GLY A 206 9.82 -7.51 10.20
C GLY A 206 8.71 -8.32 9.59
N ASP A 207 8.79 -9.65 9.72
CA ASP A 207 7.80 -10.58 9.17
C ASP A 207 6.41 -10.35 9.74
N GLY A 208 5.40 -10.57 8.91
CA GLY A 208 4.03 -10.32 9.32
C GLY A 208 3.05 -10.22 8.16
N PHE A 209 1.86 -9.71 8.46
CA PHE A 209 0.82 -9.45 7.47
C PHE A 209 0.32 -8.02 7.65
N TYR A 210 0.47 -7.18 6.63
CA TYR A 210 0.30 -5.74 6.74
C TYR A 210 -0.79 -5.19 5.83
N PRO A 211 -1.72 -4.38 6.37
CA PRO A 211 -2.79 -3.77 5.58
C PRO A 211 -2.27 -2.64 4.71
N VAL A 212 -2.92 -2.50 3.56
CA VAL A 212 -2.71 -1.38 2.65
C VAL A 212 -4.02 -0.65 2.45
N PHE A 213 -3.99 0.68 2.45
CA PHE A 213 -5.17 1.51 2.40
C PHE A 213 -5.11 2.52 1.26
N TRP A 214 -6.26 2.76 0.63
CA TRP A 214 -6.50 3.91 -0.23
C TRP A 214 -7.09 5.05 0.58
N GLY A 215 -6.42 6.20 0.58
CA GLY A 215 -6.99 7.46 1.05
C GLY A 215 -7.58 8.23 -0.11
N LEU A 216 -8.89 8.53 -0.04
CA LEU A 216 -9.70 9.04 -1.13
C LEU A 216 -10.23 10.44 -0.82
N ASP A 217 -10.45 11.25 -1.88
CA ASP A 217 -11.22 12.48 -1.78
C ASP A 217 -12.74 12.21 -1.76
N ALA A 218 -13.54 13.25 -1.65
CA ALA A 218 -15.02 13.16 -1.61
C ALA A 218 -15.61 12.56 -2.91
N GLY A 219 -14.90 12.68 -4.02
CA GLY A 219 -15.29 12.09 -5.31
C GLY A 219 -14.83 10.64 -5.50
N GLY A 220 -14.11 10.06 -4.53
CA GLY A 220 -13.56 8.71 -4.60
C GLY A 220 -12.24 8.60 -5.39
N ARG A 221 -11.62 9.73 -5.71
CA ARG A 221 -10.30 9.76 -6.39
C ARG A 221 -9.19 9.43 -5.39
N PRO A 222 -8.23 8.55 -5.74
CA PRO A 222 -7.07 8.29 -4.91
C PRO A 222 -6.21 9.54 -4.72
N LEU A 223 -5.93 9.86 -3.45
CA LEU A 223 -4.96 10.87 -3.04
C LEU A 223 -3.68 10.23 -2.53
N VAL A 224 -3.80 9.08 -1.86
CA VAL A 224 -2.66 8.40 -1.25
C VAL A 224 -2.92 6.89 -1.18
N LEU A 225 -1.85 6.11 -1.36
CA LEU A 225 -1.76 4.72 -0.91
C LEU A 225 -0.94 4.70 0.37
N PHE A 226 -1.34 3.90 1.36
CA PHE A 226 -0.70 3.89 2.67
C PHE A 226 -0.61 2.45 3.20
N THR A 227 0.58 2.04 3.63
CA THR A 227 0.81 0.77 4.36
C THR A 227 1.14 1.10 5.80
N ASP A 228 0.47 0.45 6.75
CA ASP A 228 0.74 0.57 8.17
C ASP A 228 1.44 -0.71 8.68
N PHE A 229 2.55 -0.54 9.37
CA PHE A 229 3.31 -1.63 9.99
C PHE A 229 3.03 -1.78 11.50
N GLY A 230 2.06 -1.05 12.05
CA GLY A 230 1.62 -1.19 13.44
C GLY A 230 2.66 -0.81 14.49
N VAL A 231 3.73 -0.10 14.12
CA VAL A 231 4.84 0.23 15.04
C VAL A 231 4.39 1.14 16.17
N THR A 232 3.54 2.12 15.88
CA THR A 232 3.06 3.09 16.88
C THR A 232 2.03 2.50 17.83
N GLU A 233 1.28 1.49 17.39
CA GLU A 233 0.27 0.81 18.19
C GLU A 233 0.88 -0.12 19.23
N ASN A 234 2.06 -0.67 18.93
CA ASN A 234 2.80 -1.55 19.84
C ASN A 234 3.66 -0.80 20.87
N ALA A 235 3.91 0.49 20.67
CA ALA A 235 4.69 1.31 21.59
C ALA A 235 4.03 1.49 22.96
N ASP A 236 2.69 1.35 23.03
CA ASP A 236 1.91 1.39 24.28
C ASP A 236 1.80 0.01 24.97
N GLY A 237 2.55 -0.99 24.54
CA GLY A 237 2.56 -2.34 25.14
C GLY A 237 1.33 -3.18 24.78
N ARG A 238 0.61 -2.84 23.72
CA ARG A 238 -0.53 -3.60 23.22
C ARG A 238 -0.17 -4.35 21.96
N ARG A 239 0.26 -5.57 22.11
CA ARG A 239 0.66 -6.61 21.15
C ARG A 239 2.15 -6.63 20.83
N GLU A 240 2.85 -7.53 21.46
CA GLU A 240 3.96 -8.20 20.81
C GLU A 240 3.40 -9.01 19.64
N PRO A 241 3.93 -8.87 18.39
CA PRO A 241 3.61 -9.82 17.36
C PRO A 241 4.11 -11.18 17.82
N GLY A 242 3.21 -12.17 17.80
CA GLY A 242 3.33 -13.51 18.29
C GLY A 242 4.75 -14.02 18.52
N GLY A 243 5.13 -14.09 19.79
CA GLY A 243 6.22 -14.92 20.21
C GLY A 243 5.75 -16.38 20.14
N GLU A 244 6.37 -17.16 19.31
CA GLU A 244 6.83 -18.51 19.60
C GLU A 244 8.34 -18.51 19.55
#